data_fbc2c1f8eedede2dda230e3ba0528bcc
#
_entry.id   fbc2c1f8eedede2dda230e3ba0528bcc
#
_cell.length_a   1.000
_cell.length_b   1.000
_cell.length_c   1.000
_cell.angle_alpha   90.00
_cell.angle_beta   90.00
_cell.angle_gamma   90.00
#
_symmetry.space_group_name_H-M   'P 1'
#
loop_
_entity.id
_entity.type
_entity.pdbx_description
1 polymer ?
#
loop_
_entity_poly.entity_id
_entity_poly.type
_entity_poly.pdbx_seq_one_letter_code
_entity_poly.pdbx_strand_id
1 'polypeptide(L)'
;MREKNHLFWQGVTVKDGKVFVFYNRGPSYISSSSDGCEFAKESYQIKILDKEHFEEMSKVSKLRISKIDGQYVVCYLLDEGSSKNVYLASSKDLKSWEKMPSHPEITTSGMIVPGYKHQGQLAMHFGQGDIKLALSKDLVNWDIPPHPVISPRPNLFDSGELEVASVSVTSRGILLIYYSKTMVDNAQHYSLGAVIFDKANPQNLIWRVDIPLWDQDSSIAAPGTYPVGIVELSGKLLLYWGMPDATLIVYTCSFLEQIPTVKAHAHTVLFNKLSTNPIIAPIMRHFWESQATFNPAAIYEDGKFHLLYRAVGDNGSSVVGYASSSDGVTIEERLEEPIYVPREAFEIADPSKPFAPISYTSGPGGYGGIEDPRLTKIDDRIYMTYNAFNGYENPRVALTSISTKDFVEKKWKWDKPVVISRAGEFHKNWVLFPQKINGKYAVLHAILPKIAIHYVNELSELKNEPNIESFDHKKYWTPAHIRFTWDSYVKSPGAPPIKTPFGWLVFYHALDRLEFHKYKLGAMLLDLKDPAKVLYRSIKPVIEPTEKYEYEGHKGGVIYSCGAAVVGNELYVYYGGADTVVCVATALLDQFLDHLRYRQDATLQPVSVRSI
;
A
#
# COMPACT_ATOMS: atom_id res chain seq x y z
N MET A 1 28.18 -23.71 37.58
CA MET A 1 27.22 -23.58 36.46
C MET A 1 27.95 -22.86 35.34
N ARG A 2 28.23 -23.51 34.22
CA ARG A 2 28.87 -22.86 33.06
C ARG A 2 27.81 -21.93 32.46
N GLU A 3 28.05 -20.62 32.48
CA GLU A 3 27.27 -19.65 31.71
C GLU A 3 27.29 -20.10 30.25
N LYS A 4 26.11 -20.33 29.68
CA LYS A 4 25.98 -20.54 28.24
C LYS A 4 26.36 -19.22 27.59
N ASN A 5 27.53 -19.15 26.93
CA ASN A 5 27.93 -18.03 26.10
C ASN A 5 26.88 -17.88 24.97
N HIS A 6 25.94 -16.96 25.15
CA HIS A 6 24.95 -16.65 24.13
C HIS A 6 25.63 -15.89 23.00
N LEU A 7 25.48 -16.40 21.78
CA LEU A 7 25.94 -15.69 20.59
C LEU A 7 24.98 -14.51 20.32
N PHE A 8 25.55 -13.33 20.07
CA PHE A 8 24.81 -12.11 19.78
C PHE A 8 25.41 -11.40 18.55
N TRP A 9 24.58 -11.13 17.53
CA TRP A 9 24.97 -10.44 16.31
C TRP A 9 25.08 -8.94 16.55
N GLN A 10 26.16 -8.30 16.10
CA GLN A 10 26.46 -6.91 16.42
C GLN A 10 26.38 -5.96 15.23
N GLY A 11 26.73 -6.43 14.03
CA GLY A 11 26.73 -5.61 12.83
C GLY A 11 27.18 -6.34 11.58
N VAL A 12 27.17 -5.64 10.46
CA VAL A 12 27.51 -6.16 9.13
C VAL A 12 28.16 -5.09 8.28
N THR A 13 29.08 -5.47 7.39
CA THR A 13 29.71 -4.59 6.40
C THR A 13 30.16 -5.36 5.16
N VAL A 14 30.55 -4.63 4.10
CA VAL A 14 31.10 -5.22 2.87
C VAL A 14 32.56 -4.78 2.71
N LYS A 15 33.42 -5.74 2.38
CA LYS A 15 34.82 -5.53 2.01
C LYS A 15 35.23 -6.46 0.88
N ASP A 16 35.81 -5.91 -0.18
CA ASP A 16 36.37 -6.65 -1.31
C ASP A 16 35.37 -7.68 -1.91
N GLY A 17 34.11 -7.25 -2.10
CA GLY A 17 33.04 -8.07 -2.67
C GLY A 17 32.53 -9.19 -1.76
N LYS A 18 32.85 -9.17 -0.46
CA LYS A 18 32.35 -10.11 0.54
C LYS A 18 31.63 -9.40 1.65
N VAL A 19 30.61 -10.04 2.20
CA VAL A 19 29.94 -9.60 3.43
C VAL A 19 30.70 -10.10 4.64
N PHE A 20 30.84 -9.25 5.64
CA PHE A 20 31.44 -9.54 6.93
C PHE A 20 30.40 -9.30 8.02
N VAL A 21 30.15 -10.32 8.86
CA VAL A 21 29.27 -10.22 10.04
C VAL A 21 30.11 -10.20 11.31
N PHE A 22 29.68 -9.35 12.24
CA PHE A 22 30.29 -9.20 13.55
C PHE A 22 29.39 -9.82 14.60
N TYR A 23 29.94 -10.63 15.47
CA TYR A 23 29.18 -11.28 16.53
C TYR A 23 30.00 -11.49 17.79
N ASN A 24 29.32 -11.57 18.92
CA ASN A 24 29.87 -11.81 20.23
C ASN A 24 29.57 -13.25 20.69
N ARG A 25 30.58 -13.96 21.16
CA ARG A 25 30.45 -15.28 21.79
C ARG A 25 31.42 -15.37 22.98
N GLY A 26 31.30 -14.40 23.89
CA GLY A 26 32.32 -14.10 24.88
C GLY A 26 33.28 -13.03 24.33
N PRO A 27 34.35 -13.32 23.59
CA PRO A 27 35.02 -12.38 22.69
C PRO A 27 34.20 -12.07 21.45
N SER A 28 34.47 -10.92 20.81
CA SER A 28 33.89 -10.58 19.52
C SER A 28 34.65 -11.19 18.35
N TYR A 29 33.90 -11.65 17.37
CA TYR A 29 34.41 -12.33 16.19
C TYR A 29 33.87 -11.70 14.91
N ILE A 30 34.56 -11.96 13.80
CA ILE A 30 34.15 -11.60 12.45
C ILE A 30 34.20 -12.84 11.56
N SER A 31 33.16 -13.06 10.78
CA SER A 31 33.11 -14.10 9.76
C SER A 31 32.74 -13.47 8.42
N SER A 32 33.04 -14.12 7.29
CA SER A 32 32.83 -13.59 5.96
C SER A 32 32.05 -14.54 5.04
N SER A 33 31.34 -13.96 4.09
CA SER A 33 30.57 -14.66 3.07
C SER A 33 30.75 -14.00 1.70
N SER A 34 30.87 -14.79 0.64
CA SER A 34 30.93 -14.28 -0.73
C SER A 34 29.56 -14.05 -1.37
N ASP A 35 28.55 -14.72 -0.90
CA ASP A 35 27.15 -14.59 -1.36
C ASP A 35 26.25 -13.84 -0.37
N GLY A 36 26.76 -13.54 0.81
CA GLY A 36 26.01 -12.90 1.89
C GLY A 36 25.09 -13.83 2.68
N CYS A 37 25.03 -15.11 2.34
CA CYS A 37 24.15 -16.10 2.96
C CYS A 37 24.91 -17.23 3.65
N GLU A 38 25.97 -17.74 3.02
CA GLU A 38 26.82 -18.80 3.57
C GLU A 38 28.10 -18.22 4.16
N PHE A 39 28.22 -18.24 5.48
CA PHE A 39 29.39 -17.71 6.20
C PHE A 39 30.44 -18.78 6.43
N ALA A 40 31.71 -18.39 6.28
CA ALA A 40 32.83 -19.27 6.53
C ALA A 40 32.85 -19.76 8.00
N LYS A 41 33.18 -21.04 8.20
CA LYS A 41 33.38 -21.60 9.55
C LYS A 41 34.58 -20.99 10.28
N GLU A 42 35.54 -20.46 9.52
CA GLU A 42 36.70 -19.76 10.09
C GLU A 42 36.28 -18.35 10.48
N SER A 43 36.45 -18.04 11.74
CA SER A 43 36.21 -16.72 12.31
C SER A 43 37.48 -16.13 12.89
N TYR A 44 37.63 -14.82 12.77
CA TYR A 44 38.77 -14.11 13.34
C TYR A 44 38.30 -13.31 14.55
N GLN A 45 39.06 -13.41 15.64
CA GLN A 45 38.83 -12.60 16.83
C GLN A 45 39.17 -11.14 16.54
N ILE A 46 38.29 -10.24 16.91
CA ILE A 46 38.47 -8.78 16.78
C ILE A 46 39.38 -8.33 17.94
N LYS A 47 40.37 -7.52 17.63
CA LYS A 47 41.25 -6.89 18.62
C LYS A 47 41.04 -5.39 18.62
N ILE A 48 40.71 -4.81 19.77
CA ILE A 48 40.77 -3.37 19.99
C ILE A 48 42.07 -3.05 20.70
N LEU A 49 42.77 -2.02 20.23
CA LEU A 49 44.12 -1.70 20.67
C LEU A 49 44.20 -1.08 22.08
N ASP A 50 43.07 -0.91 22.75
CA ASP A 50 43.02 -0.45 24.14
C ASP A 50 42.64 -1.58 25.09
N LYS A 51 43.49 -1.90 26.05
CA LYS A 51 43.30 -3.05 26.96
C LYS A 51 42.06 -2.95 27.83
N GLU A 52 41.62 -1.76 28.19
CA GLU A 52 40.43 -1.54 29.02
C GLU A 52 39.12 -1.83 28.26
N HIS A 53 39.13 -1.76 26.93
CA HIS A 53 37.94 -1.95 26.10
C HIS A 53 37.71 -3.39 25.66
N PHE A 54 38.69 -4.29 25.84
CA PHE A 54 38.54 -5.70 25.44
C PHE A 54 37.55 -6.46 26.33
N GLU A 55 37.42 -6.09 27.58
CA GLU A 55 36.42 -6.65 28.50
C GLU A 55 35.00 -6.09 28.22
N GLU A 56 34.89 -4.95 27.58
CA GLU A 56 33.61 -4.26 27.31
C GLU A 56 32.97 -4.64 25.98
N MET A 57 33.64 -5.32 25.06
CA MET A 57 33.10 -5.72 23.75
C MET A 57 31.86 -6.61 23.87
N SER A 58 31.63 -7.30 24.96
CA SER A 58 30.41 -8.04 25.24
C SER A 58 29.18 -7.15 25.38
N LYS A 59 29.36 -5.87 25.66
CA LYS A 59 28.31 -4.84 25.84
C LYS A 59 28.14 -3.95 24.61
N VAL A 60 28.92 -4.18 23.55
CA VAL A 60 28.81 -3.41 22.29
C VAL A 60 27.64 -3.89 21.48
N SER A 61 26.85 -2.94 21.00
CA SER A 61 25.71 -3.20 20.13
C SER A 61 25.63 -2.17 19.00
N LYS A 62 24.79 -2.45 18.00
CA LYS A 62 24.47 -1.51 16.92
C LYS A 62 25.68 -0.99 16.16
N LEU A 63 26.57 -1.89 15.71
CA LEU A 63 27.72 -1.51 14.89
C LEU A 63 27.23 -0.96 13.53
N ARG A 64 27.62 0.26 13.20
CA ARG A 64 27.38 0.89 11.89
C ARG A 64 28.73 1.23 11.28
N ILE A 65 29.08 0.51 10.21
CA ILE A 65 30.45 0.54 9.64
C ILE A 65 30.41 1.20 8.28
N SER A 66 31.22 2.24 8.10
CA SER A 66 31.39 2.98 6.84
C SER A 66 32.82 2.88 6.35
N LYS A 67 33.04 2.81 5.02
CA LYS A 67 34.37 2.92 4.42
C LYS A 67 34.62 4.37 4.01
N ILE A 68 35.67 4.99 4.56
CA ILE A 68 35.99 6.41 4.40
C ILE A 68 37.48 6.53 4.09
N ASP A 69 37.85 7.13 2.96
CA ASP A 69 39.24 7.40 2.56
C ASP A 69 40.16 6.18 2.72
N GLY A 70 39.68 4.98 2.39
CA GLY A 70 40.40 3.73 2.43
C GLY A 70 40.43 3.03 3.81
N GLN A 71 39.87 3.62 4.85
CA GLN A 71 39.73 3.04 6.18
C GLN A 71 38.25 2.72 6.48
N TYR A 72 38.04 1.82 7.41
CA TYR A 72 36.69 1.54 7.98
C TYR A 72 36.55 2.34 9.27
N VAL A 73 35.43 3.04 9.39
CA VAL A 73 35.04 3.73 10.62
C VAL A 73 33.77 3.09 11.13
N VAL A 74 33.76 2.67 12.37
CA VAL A 74 32.60 2.11 13.06
C VAL A 74 32.06 3.13 14.06
N CYS A 75 30.74 3.33 14.04
CA CYS A 75 29.99 3.96 15.09
C CYS A 75 29.27 2.85 15.88
N TYR A 76 29.44 2.79 17.18
CA TYR A 76 28.89 1.75 18.02
C TYR A 76 28.36 2.27 19.35
N LEU A 77 27.38 1.56 19.90
CA LEU A 77 26.80 1.83 21.20
C LEU A 77 27.40 0.90 22.23
N LEU A 78 27.90 1.46 23.33
CA LEU A 78 28.37 0.73 24.49
C LEU A 78 27.39 0.91 25.65
N ASP A 79 26.89 -0.20 26.20
CA ASP A 79 25.99 -0.21 27.35
C ASP A 79 26.79 -0.35 28.63
N GLU A 80 26.96 0.73 29.37
CA GLU A 80 27.70 0.79 30.65
C GLU A 80 26.75 0.67 31.87
N GLY A 81 25.55 0.11 31.65
CA GLY A 81 24.55 -0.13 32.69
C GLY A 81 23.68 1.10 33.01
N SER A 82 24.27 2.13 33.59
CA SER A 82 23.54 3.40 33.91
C SER A 82 23.57 4.41 32.78
N SER A 83 24.46 4.24 31.80
CA SER A 83 24.62 5.13 30.64
C SER A 83 24.82 4.32 29.37
N LYS A 84 24.37 4.91 28.24
CA LYS A 84 24.64 4.40 26.90
C LYS A 84 25.45 5.44 26.17
N ASN A 85 26.68 5.09 25.84
CA ASN A 85 27.64 6.00 25.21
C ASN A 85 27.92 5.55 23.78
N VAL A 86 28.08 6.51 22.87
CA VAL A 86 28.44 6.27 21.48
C VAL A 86 29.91 6.56 21.26
N TYR A 87 30.58 5.63 20.60
CA TYR A 87 31.97 5.73 20.28
C TYR A 87 32.23 5.55 18.79
N LEU A 88 33.30 6.13 18.30
CA LEU A 88 33.88 5.89 16.99
C LEU A 88 35.18 5.11 17.13
N ALA A 89 35.47 4.23 16.18
CA ALA A 89 36.77 3.60 16.02
C ALA A 89 37.11 3.42 14.55
N SER A 90 38.39 3.41 14.22
CA SER A 90 38.87 3.21 12.85
C SER A 90 39.64 1.90 12.69
N SER A 91 39.62 1.31 11.49
CA SER A 91 40.32 0.09 11.13
C SER A 91 40.71 0.07 9.66
N LYS A 92 41.87 -0.52 9.35
CA LYS A 92 42.30 -0.80 7.96
C LYS A 92 41.91 -2.20 7.49
N ASP A 93 41.75 -3.15 8.42
CA ASP A 93 41.62 -4.58 8.14
C ASP A 93 40.28 -5.21 8.63
N LEU A 94 39.45 -4.50 9.39
CA LEU A 94 38.29 -4.93 10.14
C LEU A 94 38.56 -5.80 11.36
N LYS A 95 39.84 -6.12 11.64
CA LYS A 95 40.23 -7.00 12.75
C LYS A 95 40.84 -6.22 13.91
N SER A 96 41.58 -5.16 13.59
CA SER A 96 42.23 -4.28 14.57
C SER A 96 41.64 -2.89 14.50
N TRP A 97 41.13 -2.39 15.62
CA TRP A 97 40.42 -1.12 15.70
C TRP A 97 41.13 -0.16 16.66
N GLU A 98 41.19 1.09 16.28
CA GLU A 98 41.72 2.20 17.08
C GLU A 98 40.57 3.12 17.49
N LYS A 99 40.39 3.31 18.81
CA LYS A 99 39.34 4.15 19.37
C LYS A 99 39.60 5.61 19.03
N MET A 100 38.52 6.31 18.68
CA MET A 100 38.51 7.76 18.41
C MET A 100 37.81 8.49 19.56
N PRO A 101 38.07 9.81 19.75
CA PRO A 101 37.32 10.62 20.71
C PRO A 101 35.81 10.59 20.41
N SER A 102 35.01 10.51 21.47
CA SER A 102 33.53 10.58 21.34
C SER A 102 33.05 12.03 21.38
N HIS A 103 31.90 12.32 20.72
CA HIS A 103 31.25 13.62 20.76
C HIS A 103 30.03 13.57 21.69
N PRO A 104 29.88 14.50 22.67
CA PRO A 104 28.84 14.38 23.69
C PRO A 104 27.42 14.50 23.17
N GLU A 105 27.20 15.18 22.03
CA GLU A 105 25.87 15.32 21.44
C GLU A 105 25.46 14.15 20.55
N ILE A 106 26.37 13.23 20.22
CA ILE A 106 26.06 12.02 19.48
C ILE A 106 25.72 10.93 20.49
N THR A 107 24.46 10.85 20.87
CA THR A 107 23.96 9.96 21.93
C THR A 107 23.42 8.63 21.41
N THR A 108 23.38 8.45 20.10
CA THR A 108 22.82 7.24 19.44
C THR A 108 23.68 6.83 18.27
N SER A 109 23.63 5.53 17.93
CA SER A 109 24.38 5.00 16.80
C SER A 109 24.01 5.68 15.49
N GLY A 110 25.01 5.98 14.67
CA GLY A 110 24.88 6.63 13.37
C GLY A 110 25.76 6.00 12.31
N MET A 111 25.59 6.41 11.07
CA MET A 111 26.40 5.93 9.95
C MET A 111 26.90 7.10 9.10
N ILE A 112 28.20 7.15 8.88
CA ILE A 112 28.85 8.13 8.02
C ILE A 112 28.58 7.74 6.56
N VAL A 113 28.23 8.73 5.72
CA VAL A 113 27.93 8.51 4.30
C VAL A 113 29.20 8.11 3.55
N PRO A 114 29.34 6.87 3.06
CA PRO A 114 30.56 6.42 2.41
C PRO A 114 30.84 7.18 1.11
N GLY A 115 32.10 7.62 0.92
CA GLY A 115 32.52 8.25 -0.34
C GLY A 115 31.88 9.60 -0.64
N TYR A 116 31.28 10.27 0.36
CA TYR A 116 30.63 11.56 0.21
C TYR A 116 31.19 12.61 1.16
N LYS A 117 31.37 13.83 0.66
CA LYS A 117 31.70 15.00 1.46
C LYS A 117 30.83 16.18 1.02
N HIS A 118 30.19 16.83 1.95
CA HIS A 118 29.46 18.09 1.73
C HIS A 118 30.41 19.27 2.05
N GLN A 119 30.74 20.07 1.03
CA GLN A 119 31.66 21.21 1.19
C GLN A 119 32.99 20.83 1.91
N GLY A 120 33.53 19.65 1.60
CA GLY A 120 34.74 19.13 2.22
C GLY A 120 34.58 18.47 3.59
N GLN A 121 33.37 18.44 4.16
CA GLN A 121 33.04 17.80 5.44
C GLN A 121 32.40 16.43 5.22
N LEU A 122 32.76 15.47 6.05
CA LEU A 122 32.09 14.17 6.15
C LEU A 122 30.68 14.38 6.71
N ALA A 123 29.71 13.62 6.22
CA ALA A 123 28.33 13.67 6.67
C ALA A 123 27.96 12.36 7.39
N MET A 124 27.33 12.44 8.55
CA MET A 124 26.81 11.30 9.30
C MET A 124 25.34 11.47 9.59
N HIS A 125 24.55 10.45 9.32
CA HIS A 125 23.18 10.38 9.81
C HIS A 125 23.13 9.58 11.10
N PHE A 126 22.47 10.10 12.14
CA PHE A 126 22.36 9.49 13.45
C PHE A 126 21.03 9.88 14.12
N GLY A 127 20.61 9.13 15.11
CA GLY A 127 19.41 9.50 15.89
C GLY A 127 18.62 8.27 16.34
N GLN A 128 17.78 8.49 17.36
CA GLN A 128 16.75 7.59 17.83
C GLN A 128 15.48 8.44 18.10
N GLY A 129 14.38 8.09 17.43
CA GLY A 129 13.22 8.95 17.29
C GLY A 129 13.37 9.81 16.04
N ASP A 130 13.94 10.98 16.15
CA ASP A 130 14.34 11.79 15.00
C ASP A 130 15.70 11.35 14.45
N ILE A 131 15.90 11.42 13.14
CA ILE A 131 17.22 11.27 12.52
C ILE A 131 17.76 12.64 12.15
N LYS A 132 18.99 12.91 12.59
CA LYS A 132 19.73 14.15 12.40
C LYS A 132 20.91 13.97 11.47
N LEU A 133 21.43 15.07 10.96
CA LEU A 133 22.67 15.14 10.21
C LEU A 133 23.76 15.72 11.11
N ALA A 134 24.98 15.18 11.02
CA ALA A 134 26.17 15.77 11.60
C ALA A 134 27.25 15.92 10.52
N LEU A 135 28.01 17.01 10.55
CA LEU A 135 29.07 17.32 9.60
C LEU A 135 30.42 17.44 10.34
N SER A 136 31.49 16.85 9.78
CA SER A 136 32.81 16.89 10.41
C SER A 136 33.92 16.94 9.36
N LYS A 137 35.00 17.67 9.69
CA LYS A 137 36.23 17.68 8.87
C LYS A 137 37.25 16.64 9.34
N ASP A 138 37.17 16.17 10.57
CA ASP A 138 38.22 15.43 11.26
C ASP A 138 37.72 14.19 12.03
N LEU A 139 36.43 13.86 11.98
CA LEU A 139 35.75 12.79 12.74
C LEU A 139 35.74 13.00 14.27
N VAL A 140 36.24 14.11 14.75
CA VAL A 140 36.29 14.45 16.18
C VAL A 140 35.32 15.56 16.52
N ASN A 141 35.34 16.64 15.72
CA ASN A 141 34.48 17.80 15.92
C ASN A 141 33.30 17.73 14.93
N TRP A 142 32.08 17.69 15.44
CA TRP A 142 30.86 17.53 14.66
C TRP A 142 29.99 18.78 14.79
N ASP A 143 29.60 19.34 13.67
CA ASP A 143 28.59 20.38 13.58
C ASP A 143 27.22 19.73 13.34
N ILE A 144 26.26 19.95 14.24
CA ILE A 144 24.94 19.33 14.22
C ILE A 144 23.90 20.40 14.00
N PRO A 145 23.30 20.51 12.78
CA PRO A 145 22.21 21.43 12.53
C PRO A 145 21.02 21.20 13.49
N PRO A 146 20.31 22.27 13.89
CA PRO A 146 19.32 22.20 14.96
C PRO A 146 18.07 21.38 14.60
N HIS A 147 17.78 21.23 13.31
CA HIS A 147 16.59 20.53 12.84
C HIS A 147 16.91 19.10 12.38
N PRO A 148 16.04 18.11 12.69
CA PRO A 148 16.19 16.76 12.16
C PRO A 148 15.98 16.75 10.64
N VAL A 149 16.62 15.80 9.96
CA VAL A 149 16.43 15.58 8.51
C VAL A 149 15.21 14.72 8.21
N ILE A 150 14.83 13.83 9.13
CA ILE A 150 13.53 13.15 9.14
C ILE A 150 13.04 12.91 10.57
N SER A 151 11.70 12.97 10.72
CA SER A 151 10.99 12.66 11.97
C SER A 151 9.94 11.57 11.73
N PRO A 152 9.46 10.91 12.79
CA PRO A 152 8.32 10.00 12.70
C PRO A 152 7.12 10.68 12.04
N ARG A 153 6.39 9.91 11.20
CA ARG A 153 5.18 10.43 10.54
C ARG A 153 3.95 9.82 11.19
N PRO A 154 3.10 10.62 11.83
CA PRO A 154 1.85 10.14 12.39
C PRO A 154 1.02 9.37 11.34
N ASN A 155 0.42 8.26 11.75
CA ASN A 155 -0.48 7.44 10.93
C ASN A 155 0.17 6.69 9.74
N LEU A 156 1.50 6.63 9.68
CA LEU A 156 2.23 5.80 8.72
C LEU A 156 3.03 4.70 9.46
N PHE A 157 3.58 3.75 8.69
CA PHE A 157 4.38 2.65 9.24
C PHE A 157 5.57 3.14 10.08
N ASP A 158 6.04 4.35 9.83
CA ASP A 158 7.17 4.99 10.48
C ASP A 158 6.74 6.06 11.52
N SER A 159 5.64 5.81 12.21
CA SER A 159 5.15 6.62 13.33
C SER A 159 5.88 6.38 14.65
N GLY A 160 6.69 5.32 14.73
CA GLY A 160 7.50 4.99 15.91
C GLY A 160 8.89 5.61 15.91
N GLU A 161 9.74 5.15 16.81
CA GLU A 161 11.14 5.58 16.90
C GLU A 161 11.90 5.21 15.63
N LEU A 162 12.53 6.17 14.96
CA LEU A 162 13.38 5.95 13.80
C LEU A 162 14.83 5.71 14.22
N GLU A 163 15.51 4.82 13.51
CA GLU A 163 16.92 4.51 13.74
C GLU A 163 17.63 4.23 12.40
N VAL A 164 18.85 4.76 12.25
CA VAL A 164 19.67 4.54 11.05
C VAL A 164 20.02 3.06 10.89
N ALA A 165 19.69 2.50 9.73
CA ALA A 165 20.03 1.13 9.35
C ALA A 165 21.24 1.08 8.41
N SER A 166 21.20 1.89 7.33
CA SER A 166 22.27 1.96 6.33
C SER A 166 22.22 3.29 5.59
N VAL A 167 23.39 3.76 5.14
CA VAL A 167 23.49 4.94 4.27
C VAL A 167 24.43 4.65 3.10
N SER A 168 24.06 5.06 1.91
CA SER A 168 24.88 4.91 0.69
C SER A 168 24.67 6.06 -0.27
N VAL A 169 25.63 6.27 -1.18
CA VAL A 169 25.53 7.23 -2.27
C VAL A 169 25.07 6.51 -3.53
N THR A 170 23.95 6.94 -4.10
CA THR A 170 23.41 6.41 -5.34
C THR A 170 23.51 7.43 -6.46
N SER A 171 23.23 7.06 -7.70
CA SER A 171 23.13 8.02 -8.81
C SER A 171 22.08 9.11 -8.55
N ARG A 172 21.07 8.83 -7.73
CA ARG A 172 19.88 9.67 -7.45
C ARG A 172 20.01 10.56 -6.23
N GLY A 173 20.94 10.31 -5.34
CA GLY A 173 21.10 11.06 -4.10
C GLY A 173 21.80 10.24 -3.02
N ILE A 174 21.70 10.72 -1.79
CA ILE A 174 22.14 9.99 -0.59
C ILE A 174 20.94 9.16 -0.12
N LEU A 175 21.03 7.85 -0.25
CA LEU A 175 20.03 6.91 0.22
C LEU A 175 20.29 6.59 1.69
N LEU A 176 19.32 6.90 2.55
CA LEU A 176 19.29 6.46 3.94
C LEU A 176 18.17 5.42 4.07
N ILE A 177 18.51 4.24 4.58
CA ILE A 177 17.58 3.21 5.03
C ILE A 177 17.51 3.27 6.55
N TYR A 178 16.28 3.24 7.08
CA TYR A 178 16.04 3.37 8.52
C TYR A 178 15.05 2.31 9.02
N TYR A 179 15.21 1.91 10.27
CA TYR A 179 14.19 1.16 10.99
C TYR A 179 13.19 2.12 11.62
N SER A 180 11.91 1.73 11.63
CA SER A 180 10.90 2.30 12.51
C SER A 180 10.51 1.24 13.53
N LYS A 181 10.53 1.60 14.80
CA LYS A 181 10.19 0.73 15.91
C LYS A 181 8.90 1.21 16.57
N THR A 182 7.88 0.40 16.50
CA THR A 182 6.57 0.64 17.12
C THR A 182 6.26 -0.43 18.18
N MET A 183 5.24 -0.20 18.99
CA MET A 183 4.71 -1.21 19.92
C MET A 183 3.37 -1.71 19.37
N VAL A 184 3.26 -3.01 19.18
CA VAL A 184 2.03 -3.69 18.77
C VAL A 184 1.77 -4.81 19.78
N ASP A 185 0.61 -4.78 20.43
CA ASP A 185 0.22 -5.79 21.43
C ASP A 185 1.29 -6.03 22.52
N ASN A 186 1.92 -4.96 23.02
CA ASN A 186 3.03 -4.96 23.98
C ASN A 186 4.34 -5.63 23.48
N ALA A 187 4.44 -5.93 22.19
CA ALA A 187 5.68 -6.40 21.57
C ALA A 187 6.31 -5.32 20.68
N GLN A 188 7.64 -5.34 20.58
CA GLN A 188 8.35 -4.48 19.63
C GLN A 188 8.09 -4.97 18.21
N HIS A 189 7.68 -4.07 17.33
CA HIS A 189 7.47 -4.30 15.93
C HIS A 189 8.38 -3.38 15.11
N TYR A 190 9.06 -3.93 14.12
CA TYR A 190 9.99 -3.20 13.27
C TYR A 190 9.50 -3.15 11.82
N SER A 191 9.61 -1.97 11.22
CA SER A 191 9.41 -1.75 9.79
C SER A 191 10.64 -1.08 9.20
N LEU A 192 10.90 -1.30 7.91
CA LEU A 192 12.04 -0.72 7.21
C LEU A 192 11.57 0.35 6.24
N GLY A 193 12.12 1.55 6.34
CA GLY A 193 11.85 2.65 5.41
C GLY A 193 13.09 3.12 4.67
N ALA A 194 12.89 3.96 3.66
CA ALA A 194 13.96 4.58 2.90
C ALA A 194 13.66 6.06 2.58
N VAL A 195 14.72 6.83 2.47
CA VAL A 195 14.68 8.24 2.09
C VAL A 195 15.87 8.59 1.22
N ILE A 196 15.69 9.50 0.28
CA ILE A 196 16.77 10.04 -0.56
C ILE A 196 16.91 11.53 -0.27
N PHE A 197 18.14 11.94 0.04
CA PHE A 197 18.54 13.33 0.16
C PHE A 197 19.33 13.83 -1.04
N ASP A 198 19.29 15.13 -1.29
CA ASP A 198 20.06 15.77 -2.34
C ASP A 198 21.56 15.74 -2.02
N LYS A 199 22.39 15.36 -3.03
CA LYS A 199 23.86 15.42 -2.89
C LYS A 199 24.39 16.85 -2.75
N ALA A 200 23.73 17.83 -3.36
CA ALA A 200 24.12 19.23 -3.24
C ALA A 200 23.79 19.81 -1.87
N ASN A 201 22.72 19.34 -1.26
CA ASN A 201 22.32 19.72 0.10
C ASN A 201 21.76 18.49 0.87
N PRO A 202 22.56 17.84 1.72
CA PRO A 202 22.17 16.62 2.42
C PRO A 202 21.07 16.78 3.48
N GLN A 203 20.60 18.02 3.73
CA GLN A 203 19.42 18.30 4.53
C GLN A 203 18.13 18.30 3.70
N ASN A 204 18.25 18.42 2.36
CA ASN A 204 17.10 18.51 1.48
C ASN A 204 16.60 17.11 1.13
N LEU A 205 15.41 16.78 1.64
CA LEU A 205 14.72 15.53 1.35
C LEU A 205 14.12 15.56 -0.06
N ILE A 206 14.57 14.67 -0.93
CA ILE A 206 14.03 14.51 -2.30
C ILE A 206 12.84 13.55 -2.30
N TRP A 207 12.96 12.44 -1.58
CA TRP A 207 11.95 11.37 -1.57
C TRP A 207 12.01 10.59 -0.26
N ARG A 208 10.85 10.14 0.20
CA ARG A 208 10.68 9.23 1.34
C ARG A 208 9.59 8.22 1.02
N VAL A 209 9.86 6.97 1.29
CA VAL A 209 8.91 5.87 1.07
C VAL A 209 7.67 6.02 1.96
N ASP A 210 6.48 5.68 1.44
CA ASP A 210 5.22 5.77 2.19
C ASP A 210 4.71 4.42 2.71
N ILE A 211 5.19 3.29 2.13
CA ILE A 211 4.96 1.95 2.69
C ILE A 211 6.30 1.29 3.01
N PRO A 212 6.36 0.38 4.01
CA PRO A 212 7.63 -0.18 4.42
C PRO A 212 8.26 -1.04 3.31
N LEU A 213 9.58 -0.94 3.14
CA LEU A 213 10.34 -1.85 2.29
C LEU A 213 10.26 -3.29 2.78
N TRP A 214 10.17 -3.42 4.07
CA TRP A 214 10.02 -4.66 4.80
C TRP A 214 9.24 -4.37 6.09
N ASP A 215 8.37 -5.28 6.46
CA ASP A 215 7.60 -5.21 7.69
C ASP A 215 7.71 -6.55 8.41
N GLN A 216 7.91 -6.49 9.73
CA GLN A 216 8.10 -7.68 10.55
C GLN A 216 6.82 -8.52 10.54
N ASP A 217 6.90 -9.72 10.01
CA ASP A 217 5.78 -10.65 10.04
C ASP A 217 5.69 -11.42 11.37
N SER A 218 4.57 -12.12 11.59
CA SER A 218 4.34 -12.88 12.81
C SER A 218 5.31 -14.05 13.00
N SER A 219 5.98 -14.52 11.94
CA SER A 219 6.90 -15.65 12.01
C SER A 219 8.24 -15.30 12.67
N ILE A 220 8.60 -14.00 12.65
CA ILE A 220 9.82 -13.47 13.27
C ILE A 220 9.54 -12.46 14.40
N ALA A 221 8.28 -12.31 14.78
CA ALA A 221 7.85 -11.43 15.87
C ALA A 221 8.13 -12.02 17.28
N ALA A 222 9.02 -13.00 17.39
CA ALA A 222 9.38 -13.56 18.68
C ALA A 222 10.08 -12.52 19.58
N PRO A 223 9.80 -12.49 20.89
CA PRO A 223 10.51 -11.60 21.81
C PRO A 223 12.03 -11.80 21.74
N GLY A 224 12.79 -10.70 21.69
CA GLY A 224 14.24 -10.73 21.64
C GLY A 224 14.85 -10.80 20.24
N THR A 225 14.06 -10.72 19.18
CA THR A 225 14.57 -10.53 17.80
C THR A 225 14.97 -9.07 17.56
N TYR A 226 15.97 -8.85 16.71
CA TYR A 226 16.53 -7.51 16.50
C TYR A 226 17.21 -7.35 15.13
N PRO A 227 17.23 -6.12 14.57
CA PRO A 227 17.95 -5.83 13.34
C PRO A 227 19.46 -5.79 13.58
N VAL A 228 20.22 -6.50 12.75
CA VAL A 228 21.70 -6.52 12.78
C VAL A 228 22.26 -5.43 11.86
N GLY A 229 21.77 -5.33 10.64
CA GLY A 229 22.20 -4.31 9.70
C GLY A 229 21.79 -4.60 8.27
N ILE A 230 22.12 -3.66 7.39
CA ILE A 230 21.84 -3.74 5.96
C ILE A 230 23.12 -3.43 5.19
N VAL A 231 23.40 -4.22 4.16
CA VAL A 231 24.49 -3.98 3.21
C VAL A 231 24.04 -4.17 1.78
N GLU A 232 24.77 -3.57 0.86
CA GLU A 232 24.63 -3.81 -0.57
C GLU A 232 25.74 -4.76 -1.03
N LEU A 233 25.36 -5.83 -1.74
CA LEU A 233 26.26 -6.76 -2.39
C LEU A 233 25.79 -7.05 -3.81
N SER A 234 26.61 -6.75 -4.82
CA SER A 234 26.31 -7.03 -6.23
C SER A 234 24.95 -6.48 -6.69
N GLY A 235 24.60 -5.26 -6.30
CA GLY A 235 23.34 -4.59 -6.67
C GLY A 235 22.11 -5.06 -5.90
N LYS A 236 22.27 -5.93 -4.90
CA LYS A 236 21.20 -6.38 -4.01
C LYS A 236 21.39 -5.84 -2.62
N LEU A 237 20.30 -5.43 -1.98
CA LEU A 237 20.30 -5.17 -0.53
C LEU A 237 20.10 -6.48 0.22
N LEU A 238 20.89 -6.67 1.26
CA LEU A 238 20.82 -7.79 2.20
C LEU A 238 20.51 -7.23 3.58
N LEU A 239 19.33 -7.57 4.13
CA LEU A 239 18.92 -7.26 5.50
C LEU A 239 19.23 -8.46 6.39
N TYR A 240 19.99 -8.23 7.44
CA TYR A 240 20.35 -9.23 8.44
C TYR A 240 19.54 -9.05 9.71
N TRP A 241 18.92 -10.13 10.18
CA TRP A 241 18.03 -10.15 11.33
C TRP A 241 18.45 -11.24 12.32
N GLY A 242 18.72 -10.85 13.56
CA GLY A 242 19.17 -11.75 14.62
C GLY A 242 17.99 -12.33 15.41
N MET A 243 18.03 -13.63 15.68
CA MET A 243 17.07 -14.36 16.48
C MET A 243 17.63 -14.69 17.86
N PRO A 244 16.78 -14.91 18.89
CA PRO A 244 17.23 -15.25 20.25
C PRO A 244 18.01 -16.55 20.35
N ASP A 245 17.80 -17.49 19.43
CA ASP A 245 18.49 -18.78 19.34
C ASP A 245 19.84 -18.69 18.60
N ALA A 246 20.32 -17.47 18.34
CA ALA A 246 21.50 -17.18 17.54
C ALA A 246 21.36 -17.43 16.02
N THR A 247 20.17 -17.74 15.53
CA THR A 247 19.91 -17.80 14.09
C THR A 247 20.04 -16.41 13.46
N LEU A 248 20.64 -16.35 12.26
CA LEU A 248 20.73 -15.15 11.45
C LEU A 248 19.85 -15.33 10.20
N ILE A 249 18.79 -14.53 10.10
CA ILE A 249 17.91 -14.52 8.92
C ILE A 249 18.43 -13.47 7.94
N VAL A 250 18.43 -13.78 6.66
CA VAL A 250 18.85 -12.87 5.59
C VAL A 250 17.70 -12.69 4.61
N TYR A 251 17.32 -11.41 4.40
CA TYR A 251 16.36 -11.00 3.37
C TYR A 251 17.12 -10.29 2.25
N THR A 252 16.66 -10.43 1.01
CA THR A 252 17.25 -9.76 -0.14
C THR A 252 16.22 -9.01 -0.98
N CYS A 253 16.67 -7.95 -1.64
CA CYS A 253 15.87 -7.13 -2.52
C CYS A 253 16.72 -6.42 -3.59
N SER A 254 16.21 -6.29 -4.81
CA SER A 254 16.82 -5.51 -5.92
C SER A 254 16.36 -4.04 -5.89
N PHE A 255 16.26 -3.47 -4.71
CA PHE A 255 15.63 -2.17 -4.47
C PHE A 255 16.22 -0.99 -5.26
N LEU A 256 17.54 -0.97 -5.48
CA LEU A 256 18.21 0.17 -6.12
C LEU A 256 17.75 0.43 -7.56
N GLU A 257 17.27 -0.59 -8.27
CA GLU A 257 16.72 -0.46 -9.62
C GLU A 257 15.30 0.13 -9.62
N GLN A 258 14.60 0.03 -8.51
CA GLN A 258 13.18 0.39 -8.37
C GLN A 258 12.97 1.79 -7.76
N ILE A 259 14.02 2.47 -7.32
CA ILE A 259 13.92 3.85 -6.81
C ILE A 259 13.46 4.77 -7.96
N PRO A 260 12.38 5.56 -7.79
CA PRO A 260 11.86 6.42 -8.85
C PRO A 260 12.92 7.39 -9.41
N THR A 261 13.00 7.49 -10.72
CA THR A 261 13.91 8.42 -11.40
C THR A 261 13.40 9.86 -11.39
N VAL A 262 12.15 10.07 -11.04
CA VAL A 262 11.48 11.37 -11.09
C VAL A 262 11.72 12.12 -9.79
N LYS A 263 12.09 13.40 -9.88
CA LYS A 263 12.04 14.31 -8.72
C LYS A 263 10.67 14.17 -8.08
N ALA A 264 10.62 13.96 -6.78
CA ALA A 264 9.37 13.96 -6.04
C ALA A 264 8.74 15.34 -6.21
N HIS A 265 7.77 15.44 -7.10
CA HIS A 265 6.90 16.61 -7.12
C HIS A 265 6.08 16.52 -5.83
N ALA A 266 6.13 17.59 -5.06
CA ALA A 266 5.25 17.76 -3.91
C ALA A 266 3.82 17.38 -4.33
N HIS A 267 3.18 16.51 -3.54
CA HIS A 267 1.78 16.11 -3.62
C HIS A 267 1.15 16.26 -5.02
N THR A 268 1.48 15.36 -5.94
CA THR A 268 0.79 15.33 -7.23
C THR A 268 -0.61 14.80 -6.97
N VAL A 269 -1.62 15.65 -7.05
CA VAL A 269 -3.02 15.22 -7.08
C VAL A 269 -3.18 14.37 -8.33
N LEU A 270 -3.41 13.06 -8.17
CA LEU A 270 -3.55 12.14 -9.31
C LEU A 270 -4.84 12.40 -10.08
N PHE A 271 -5.92 12.77 -9.36
CA PHE A 271 -7.20 13.13 -9.93
C PHE A 271 -7.60 14.55 -9.59
N ASN A 272 -8.10 15.27 -10.60
CA ASN A 272 -8.74 16.57 -10.43
C ASN A 272 -10.22 16.37 -10.15
N LYS A 273 -10.68 16.80 -8.98
CA LYS A 273 -12.11 16.94 -8.69
C LYS A 273 -12.58 18.23 -9.32
N LEU A 274 -13.61 18.13 -10.14
CA LEU A 274 -14.08 19.29 -10.89
C LEU A 274 -14.90 20.23 -9.99
N SER A 275 -14.72 21.53 -10.18
CA SER A 275 -15.47 22.56 -9.45
C SER A 275 -16.97 22.54 -9.73
N THR A 276 -17.40 21.86 -10.79
CA THR A 276 -18.80 21.65 -11.15
C THR A 276 -19.47 20.52 -10.37
N ASN A 277 -18.69 19.74 -9.58
CA ASN A 277 -19.28 18.72 -8.72
C ASN A 277 -20.19 19.32 -7.63
N PRO A 278 -21.26 18.63 -7.24
CA PRO A 278 -21.76 17.38 -7.82
C PRO A 278 -22.42 17.58 -9.19
N ILE A 279 -22.20 16.62 -10.11
CA ILE A 279 -22.79 16.67 -11.46
C ILE A 279 -24.24 16.16 -11.51
N ILE A 280 -24.66 15.30 -10.56
CA ILE A 280 -26.04 14.87 -10.35
C ILE A 280 -26.34 14.94 -8.85
N ALA A 281 -27.43 15.61 -8.49
CA ALA A 281 -27.94 15.70 -7.13
C ALA A 281 -29.44 15.26 -7.10
N PRO A 282 -30.00 14.88 -5.94
CA PRO A 282 -31.40 14.54 -5.79
C PRO A 282 -32.34 15.62 -6.33
N ILE A 283 -33.44 15.20 -6.92
CA ILE A 283 -34.52 16.10 -7.38
C ILE A 283 -35.77 15.81 -6.57
N MET A 284 -36.13 16.71 -5.69
CA MET A 284 -37.24 16.53 -4.75
C MET A 284 -38.60 16.23 -5.42
N ARG A 285 -38.84 16.71 -6.64
CA ARG A 285 -40.08 16.44 -7.38
C ARG A 285 -40.14 15.04 -8.02
N HIS A 286 -38.99 14.35 -8.11
CA HIS A 286 -38.92 12.98 -8.59
C HIS A 286 -38.93 12.02 -7.38
N PHE A 287 -40.11 11.51 -7.04
CA PHE A 287 -40.29 10.67 -5.82
C PHE A 287 -39.33 9.48 -5.71
N TRP A 288 -38.81 8.99 -6.84
CA TRP A 288 -37.91 7.84 -6.90
C TRP A 288 -36.46 8.19 -6.66
N GLU A 289 -36.04 9.46 -6.72
CA GLU A 289 -34.66 9.94 -6.50
C GLU A 289 -34.59 11.16 -5.56
N SER A 290 -35.66 11.40 -4.77
CA SER A 290 -35.78 12.59 -3.92
C SER A 290 -34.77 12.62 -2.77
N GLN A 291 -34.27 11.47 -2.30
CA GLN A 291 -33.40 11.35 -1.16
C GLN A 291 -31.90 11.26 -1.52
N ALA A 292 -31.56 10.47 -2.55
CA ALA A 292 -30.18 10.28 -2.96
C ALA A 292 -30.04 9.84 -4.42
N THR A 293 -28.94 10.27 -5.05
CA THR A 293 -28.46 9.83 -6.36
C THR A 293 -26.96 9.61 -6.26
N PHE A 294 -26.44 8.38 -6.33
CA PHE A 294 -25.06 8.06 -6.02
C PHE A 294 -24.57 6.77 -6.71
N ASN A 295 -23.31 6.40 -6.50
CA ASN A 295 -22.66 5.17 -6.95
C ASN A 295 -22.90 4.89 -8.45
N PRO A 296 -22.51 5.81 -9.35
CA PRO A 296 -22.82 5.72 -10.76
C PRO A 296 -21.94 4.70 -11.48
N ALA A 297 -22.55 3.86 -12.31
CA ALA A 297 -21.88 3.20 -13.42
C ALA A 297 -21.68 4.17 -14.58
N ALA A 298 -20.67 3.94 -15.41
CA ALA A 298 -20.40 4.76 -16.58
C ALA A 298 -19.95 3.90 -17.76
N ILE A 299 -20.38 4.30 -18.96
CA ILE A 299 -19.89 3.74 -20.23
C ILE A 299 -19.83 4.85 -21.28
N TYR A 300 -18.81 4.83 -22.12
CA TYR A 300 -18.72 5.72 -23.29
C TYR A 300 -19.11 4.93 -24.54
N GLU A 301 -20.19 5.34 -25.19
CA GLU A 301 -20.72 4.69 -26.37
C GLU A 301 -21.38 5.72 -27.28
N ASP A 302 -21.28 5.54 -28.58
CA ASP A 302 -21.86 6.43 -29.60
C ASP A 302 -21.56 7.93 -29.35
N GLY A 303 -20.31 8.24 -28.98
CA GLY A 303 -19.85 9.61 -28.75
C GLY A 303 -20.34 10.27 -27.46
N LYS A 304 -20.98 9.53 -26.55
CA LYS A 304 -21.49 10.05 -25.28
C LYS A 304 -21.09 9.21 -24.09
N PHE A 305 -20.98 9.86 -22.95
CA PHE A 305 -20.97 9.22 -21.65
C PHE A 305 -22.39 8.92 -21.20
N HIS A 306 -22.66 7.69 -20.86
CA HIS A 306 -23.94 7.23 -20.29
C HIS A 306 -23.70 6.86 -18.84
N LEU A 307 -24.41 7.49 -17.92
CA LEU A 307 -24.34 7.28 -16.48
C LEU A 307 -25.61 6.60 -15.99
N LEU A 308 -25.43 5.44 -15.34
CA LEU A 308 -26.49 4.73 -14.64
C LEU A 308 -26.23 4.84 -13.15
N TYR A 309 -27.03 5.60 -12.43
CA TYR A 309 -26.80 5.86 -11.02
C TYR A 309 -27.85 5.21 -10.13
N ARG A 310 -27.42 4.73 -8.97
CA ARG A 310 -28.33 4.33 -7.91
C ARG A 310 -29.10 5.55 -7.44
N ALA A 311 -30.41 5.40 -7.32
CA ALA A 311 -31.31 6.43 -6.81
C ALA A 311 -32.18 5.85 -5.71
N VAL A 312 -32.47 6.67 -4.70
CA VAL A 312 -33.37 6.34 -3.59
C VAL A 312 -34.34 7.49 -3.39
N GLY A 313 -35.59 7.16 -3.34
CA GLY A 313 -36.66 8.12 -3.08
C GLY A 313 -37.38 7.87 -1.75
N ASP A 314 -38.57 8.44 -1.60
CA ASP A 314 -39.33 8.43 -0.35
C ASP A 314 -39.75 7.03 0.11
N ASN A 315 -39.85 6.07 -0.80
CA ASN A 315 -40.16 4.67 -0.46
C ASN A 315 -38.94 3.88 0.07
N GLY A 316 -37.75 4.48 0.06
CA GLY A 316 -36.50 3.86 0.52
C GLY A 316 -36.00 2.69 -0.33
N SER A 317 -36.65 2.37 -1.46
CA SER A 317 -36.18 1.33 -2.39
C SER A 317 -35.17 1.88 -3.40
N SER A 318 -34.14 1.14 -3.68
CA SER A 318 -33.11 1.51 -4.66
C SER A 318 -33.58 1.17 -6.08
N VAL A 319 -33.47 2.13 -6.99
CA VAL A 319 -33.72 2.01 -8.42
C VAL A 319 -32.53 2.55 -9.22
N VAL A 320 -32.56 2.41 -10.55
CA VAL A 320 -31.49 2.93 -11.41
C VAL A 320 -32.03 4.08 -12.27
N GLY A 321 -31.39 5.24 -12.11
CA GLY A 321 -31.61 6.41 -12.96
C GLY A 321 -30.63 6.47 -14.13
N TYR A 322 -30.88 7.35 -15.10
CA TYR A 322 -30.06 7.57 -16.28
C TYR A 322 -29.80 9.04 -16.53
N ALA A 323 -28.57 9.34 -16.88
CA ALA A 323 -28.14 10.63 -17.41
C ALA A 323 -27.09 10.45 -18.51
N SER A 324 -26.94 11.44 -19.40
CA SER A 324 -25.90 11.43 -20.42
C SER A 324 -25.19 12.78 -20.55
N SER A 325 -23.96 12.71 -21.10
CA SER A 325 -23.07 13.86 -21.29
C SER A 325 -22.20 13.63 -22.52
N SER A 326 -21.92 14.65 -23.31
CA SER A 326 -20.95 14.57 -24.41
C SER A 326 -19.52 14.83 -23.97
N ASP A 327 -19.31 15.63 -22.92
CA ASP A 327 -17.98 16.00 -22.38
C ASP A 327 -17.59 15.20 -21.13
N GLY A 328 -18.50 14.36 -20.62
CA GLY A 328 -18.29 13.55 -19.41
C GLY A 328 -18.52 14.30 -18.09
N VAL A 329 -18.86 15.58 -18.13
CA VAL A 329 -18.99 16.47 -16.97
C VAL A 329 -20.34 17.17 -16.93
N THR A 330 -20.73 17.78 -18.04
CA THR A 330 -21.98 18.53 -18.15
C THR A 330 -23.11 17.57 -18.49
N ILE A 331 -24.08 17.43 -17.59
CA ILE A 331 -25.24 16.60 -17.83
C ILE A 331 -26.16 17.30 -18.81
N GLU A 332 -26.32 16.74 -20.01
CA GLU A 332 -27.16 17.26 -21.08
C GLU A 332 -28.59 16.68 -21.04
N GLU A 333 -28.66 15.45 -20.54
CA GLU A 333 -29.93 14.75 -20.44
C GLU A 333 -30.00 13.95 -19.15
N ARG A 334 -31.14 14.00 -18.49
CA ARG A 334 -31.49 13.19 -17.33
C ARG A 334 -32.96 12.79 -17.45
N LEU A 335 -33.26 11.50 -17.39
CA LEU A 335 -34.60 11.02 -17.55
C LEU A 335 -35.46 11.30 -16.31
N GLU A 336 -36.75 11.55 -16.52
CA GLU A 336 -37.70 11.80 -15.44
C GLU A 336 -38.15 10.52 -14.72
N GLU A 337 -37.99 9.36 -15.37
CA GLU A 337 -38.34 8.05 -14.83
C GLU A 337 -37.13 7.15 -14.72
N PRO A 338 -37.11 6.22 -13.73
CA PRO A 338 -36.01 5.25 -13.60
C PRO A 338 -36.02 4.27 -14.77
N ILE A 339 -34.84 3.87 -15.21
CA ILE A 339 -34.66 2.93 -16.32
C ILE A 339 -34.68 1.46 -15.91
N TYR A 340 -34.54 1.20 -14.61
CA TYR A 340 -34.63 -0.12 -14.03
C TYR A 340 -35.19 -0.02 -12.61
N VAL A 341 -36.21 -0.82 -12.34
CA VAL A 341 -36.88 -0.91 -11.04
C VAL A 341 -36.88 -2.37 -10.56
N PRO A 342 -37.00 -2.64 -9.25
CA PRO A 342 -37.15 -3.99 -8.73
C PRO A 342 -38.29 -4.75 -9.41
N ARG A 343 -38.00 -5.96 -9.90
CA ARG A 343 -38.97 -6.79 -10.64
C ARG A 343 -38.95 -8.27 -10.30
N GLU A 344 -37.88 -8.72 -9.63
CA GLU A 344 -37.71 -10.11 -9.19
C GLU A 344 -37.77 -10.21 -7.65
N ALA A 345 -38.12 -11.36 -7.13
CA ALA A 345 -38.28 -11.57 -5.69
C ALA A 345 -37.01 -11.28 -4.86
N PHE A 346 -35.84 -11.41 -5.48
CA PHE A 346 -34.57 -11.10 -4.83
C PHE A 346 -34.21 -9.60 -4.86
N GLU A 347 -35.02 -8.76 -5.48
CA GLU A 347 -34.89 -7.31 -5.55
C GLU A 347 -36.01 -6.59 -4.76
N ILE A 348 -37.17 -7.22 -4.63
CA ILE A 348 -38.35 -6.61 -4.04
C ILE A 348 -38.37 -6.84 -2.56
N ALA A 349 -38.47 -5.76 -1.76
CA ALA A 349 -38.64 -5.84 -0.32
C ALA A 349 -39.99 -6.47 0.04
N ASP A 350 -39.96 -7.38 1.01
CA ASP A 350 -41.16 -7.97 1.61
C ASP A 350 -41.41 -7.33 2.98
N PRO A 351 -42.40 -6.44 3.11
CA PRO A 351 -42.65 -5.74 4.37
C PRO A 351 -43.15 -6.67 5.50
N SER A 352 -43.51 -7.91 5.18
CA SER A 352 -43.87 -8.92 6.20
C SER A 352 -42.66 -9.56 6.87
N LYS A 353 -41.47 -9.36 6.35
CA LYS A 353 -40.20 -9.91 6.88
C LYS A 353 -39.46 -8.90 7.75
N PRO A 354 -38.74 -9.35 8.77
CA PRO A 354 -37.85 -8.46 9.53
C PRO A 354 -36.73 -7.94 8.62
N PHE A 355 -36.46 -6.64 8.69
CA PHE A 355 -35.38 -6.04 7.91
C PHE A 355 -34.03 -6.59 8.33
N ALA A 356 -33.16 -6.76 7.36
CA ALA A 356 -31.74 -7.09 7.58
C ALA A 356 -31.03 -5.97 8.36
N PRO A 357 -29.89 -6.26 9.01
CA PRO A 357 -29.10 -5.25 9.69
C PRO A 357 -28.75 -4.09 8.76
N ILE A 358 -28.80 -2.87 9.24
CA ILE A 358 -28.49 -1.64 8.49
C ILE A 358 -27.09 -1.65 7.87
N SER A 359 -26.18 -2.46 8.42
CA SER A 359 -24.83 -2.68 7.86
C SER A 359 -24.82 -3.37 6.50
N TYR A 360 -25.94 -3.94 6.06
CA TYR A 360 -26.03 -4.63 4.76
C TYR A 360 -26.30 -3.67 3.61
N THR A 361 -26.82 -2.50 3.89
CA THR A 361 -27.10 -1.46 2.91
C THR A 361 -26.25 -0.22 3.13
N SER A 362 -26.24 0.66 2.16
CA SER A 362 -25.60 1.98 2.21
C SER A 362 -26.56 3.06 1.72
N GLY A 363 -26.32 4.29 2.16
CA GLY A 363 -27.17 5.43 1.85
C GLY A 363 -28.51 5.38 2.61
N PRO A 364 -29.52 6.17 2.16
CA PRO A 364 -30.82 6.26 2.81
C PRO A 364 -31.70 5.05 2.56
N GLY A 365 -31.26 4.10 1.72
CA GLY A 365 -31.97 2.87 1.43
C GLY A 365 -32.04 1.94 2.64
N GLY A 366 -32.45 0.73 2.44
CA GLY A 366 -32.56 -0.29 3.47
C GLY A 366 -33.78 -1.17 3.25
N TYR A 367 -34.61 -0.78 2.32
CA TYR A 367 -35.85 -1.49 1.99
C TYR A 367 -35.71 -2.39 0.76
N GLY A 368 -34.49 -2.54 0.21
CA GLY A 368 -34.25 -3.40 -0.94
C GLY A 368 -34.05 -2.64 -2.24
N GLY A 369 -33.98 -3.37 -3.35
CA GLY A 369 -33.83 -2.82 -4.69
C GLY A 369 -32.53 -3.20 -5.37
N ILE A 370 -32.19 -2.37 -6.35
CA ILE A 370 -30.99 -2.49 -7.19
C ILE A 370 -29.94 -1.52 -6.68
N GLU A 371 -28.83 -2.05 -6.11
CA GLU A 371 -27.76 -1.23 -5.57
C GLU A 371 -26.52 -1.29 -6.43
N ASP A 372 -25.85 -0.14 -6.57
CA ASP A 372 -24.49 0.00 -7.09
C ASP A 372 -24.29 -0.68 -8.46
N PRO A 373 -24.97 -0.25 -9.53
CA PRO A 373 -24.83 -0.84 -10.85
C PRO A 373 -23.41 -0.68 -11.40
N ARG A 374 -22.95 -1.64 -12.21
CA ARG A 374 -21.69 -1.59 -12.95
C ARG A 374 -21.89 -2.06 -14.36
N LEU A 375 -21.43 -1.29 -15.33
CA LEU A 375 -21.63 -1.56 -16.75
C LEU A 375 -20.36 -2.08 -17.40
N THR A 376 -20.49 -3.18 -18.14
CA THR A 376 -19.42 -3.75 -18.96
C THR A 376 -19.94 -4.04 -20.35
N LYS A 377 -19.35 -3.40 -21.38
CA LYS A 377 -19.64 -3.74 -22.78
C LYS A 377 -18.78 -4.93 -23.19
N ILE A 378 -19.43 -5.96 -23.73
CA ILE A 378 -18.79 -7.12 -24.34
C ILE A 378 -19.50 -7.35 -25.67
N ASP A 379 -18.76 -7.25 -26.76
CA ASP A 379 -19.25 -7.33 -28.12
C ASP A 379 -20.38 -6.31 -28.39
N ASP A 380 -21.56 -6.77 -28.78
CA ASP A 380 -22.73 -5.96 -29.09
C ASP A 380 -23.72 -5.80 -27.91
N ARG A 381 -23.32 -6.21 -26.71
CA ARG A 381 -24.16 -6.17 -25.51
C ARG A 381 -23.52 -5.39 -24.37
N ILE A 382 -24.37 -4.71 -23.62
CA ILE A 382 -24.02 -4.06 -22.36
C ILE A 382 -24.58 -4.91 -21.23
N TYR A 383 -23.70 -5.39 -20.37
CA TYR A 383 -23.98 -6.16 -19.18
C TYR A 383 -23.98 -5.25 -17.97
N MET A 384 -24.95 -5.44 -17.08
CA MET A 384 -25.02 -4.75 -15.80
C MET A 384 -24.95 -5.77 -14.68
N THR A 385 -23.87 -5.72 -13.88
CA THR A 385 -23.83 -6.37 -12.57
C THR A 385 -24.29 -5.37 -11.51
N TYR A 386 -25.00 -5.85 -10.50
CA TYR A 386 -25.50 -5.00 -9.41
C TYR A 386 -25.71 -5.83 -8.15
N ASN A 387 -25.84 -5.16 -7.00
CA ASN A 387 -26.21 -5.79 -5.76
C ASN A 387 -27.73 -5.83 -5.67
N ALA A 388 -28.29 -7.02 -5.69
CA ALA A 388 -29.72 -7.26 -5.51
C ALA A 388 -30.00 -7.47 -4.03
N PHE A 389 -30.94 -6.71 -3.48
CA PHE A 389 -31.30 -6.77 -2.08
C PHE A 389 -32.82 -6.74 -1.90
N ASN A 390 -33.37 -7.70 -1.15
CA ASN A 390 -34.80 -7.80 -0.89
C ASN A 390 -35.18 -7.30 0.52
N GLY A 391 -34.26 -6.60 1.20
CA GLY A 391 -34.51 -5.96 2.49
C GLY A 391 -34.34 -6.88 3.71
N TYR A 392 -34.30 -8.19 3.55
CA TYR A 392 -34.28 -9.13 4.70
C TYR A 392 -33.25 -10.26 4.59
N GLU A 393 -32.84 -10.68 3.39
CA GLU A 393 -31.78 -11.67 3.20
C GLU A 393 -30.40 -10.99 2.99
N ASN A 394 -29.34 -11.80 2.91
CA ASN A 394 -28.05 -11.29 2.52
C ASN A 394 -28.10 -10.71 1.09
N PRO A 395 -27.52 -9.53 0.83
CA PRO A 395 -27.37 -9.02 -0.53
C PRO A 395 -26.66 -10.02 -1.42
N ARG A 396 -27.10 -10.12 -2.66
CA ARG A 396 -26.59 -11.02 -3.67
C ARG A 396 -26.21 -10.25 -4.93
N VAL A 397 -25.29 -10.80 -5.72
CA VAL A 397 -24.94 -10.19 -6.99
C VAL A 397 -25.81 -10.76 -8.09
N ALA A 398 -26.43 -9.87 -8.86
CA ALA A 398 -27.22 -10.21 -10.03
C ALA A 398 -26.60 -9.65 -11.32
N LEU A 399 -26.95 -10.25 -12.43
CA LEU A 399 -26.51 -9.92 -13.78
C LEU A 399 -27.72 -9.81 -14.71
N THR A 400 -27.77 -8.71 -15.47
CA THR A 400 -28.70 -8.53 -16.61
C THR A 400 -27.92 -7.95 -17.79
N SER A 401 -28.56 -7.92 -18.96
CA SER A 401 -27.95 -7.34 -20.16
C SER A 401 -28.97 -6.70 -21.08
N ILE A 402 -28.48 -5.87 -21.99
CA ILE A 402 -29.27 -5.20 -23.03
C ILE A 402 -28.43 -5.14 -24.32
N SER A 403 -29.03 -5.16 -25.49
CA SER A 403 -28.29 -4.90 -26.74
C SER A 403 -27.74 -3.46 -26.74
N THR A 404 -26.52 -3.27 -27.24
CA THR A 404 -25.93 -1.92 -27.37
C THR A 404 -26.85 -0.98 -28.15
N LYS A 405 -27.50 -1.50 -29.20
CA LYS A 405 -28.46 -0.74 -29.99
C LYS A 405 -29.67 -0.25 -29.16
N ASP A 406 -30.36 -1.14 -28.44
CA ASP A 406 -31.49 -0.76 -27.61
C ASP A 406 -31.08 0.18 -26.48
N PHE A 407 -29.85 0.03 -25.93
CA PHE A 407 -29.30 0.91 -24.92
C PHE A 407 -29.13 2.35 -25.45
N VAL A 408 -28.45 2.52 -26.59
CA VAL A 408 -28.22 3.82 -27.22
C VAL A 408 -29.54 4.47 -27.65
N GLU A 409 -30.49 3.68 -28.19
CA GLU A 409 -31.81 4.13 -28.56
C GLU A 409 -32.74 4.33 -27.34
N LYS A 410 -32.25 4.11 -26.09
CA LYS A 410 -33.01 4.24 -24.83
C LYS A 410 -34.27 3.37 -24.79
N LYS A 411 -34.22 2.23 -25.42
CA LYS A 411 -35.25 1.20 -25.36
C LYS A 411 -34.88 0.23 -24.24
N TRP A 412 -35.22 0.53 -23.01
CA TRP A 412 -34.78 -0.16 -21.79
C TRP A 412 -35.28 -1.62 -21.68
N LYS A 413 -35.01 -2.42 -22.70
CA LYS A 413 -35.38 -3.84 -22.77
C LYS A 413 -34.31 -4.73 -22.13
N TRP A 414 -34.11 -4.52 -20.85
CA TRP A 414 -33.19 -5.36 -20.09
C TRP A 414 -33.69 -6.80 -20.06
N ASP A 415 -32.79 -7.76 -20.31
CA ASP A 415 -33.06 -9.18 -20.16
C ASP A 415 -33.49 -9.51 -18.73
N LYS A 416 -34.11 -10.69 -18.55
CA LYS A 416 -34.45 -11.17 -17.22
C LYS A 416 -33.19 -11.34 -16.39
N PRO A 417 -33.07 -10.70 -15.22
CA PRO A 417 -31.88 -10.80 -14.42
C PRO A 417 -31.70 -12.19 -13.80
N VAL A 418 -30.46 -12.56 -13.59
CA VAL A 418 -30.09 -13.80 -12.93
C VAL A 418 -29.16 -13.51 -11.77
N VAL A 419 -29.36 -14.21 -10.64
CA VAL A 419 -28.44 -14.15 -9.51
C VAL A 419 -27.23 -15.03 -9.81
N ILE A 420 -26.04 -14.47 -9.67
CA ILE A 420 -24.76 -15.10 -9.99
C ILE A 420 -23.90 -15.43 -8.74
N SER A 421 -24.35 -15.06 -7.55
CA SER A 421 -23.70 -15.36 -6.28
C SER A 421 -24.48 -16.40 -5.49
N ARG A 422 -23.81 -17.08 -4.55
CA ARG A 422 -24.41 -18.13 -3.71
C ARG A 422 -25.54 -17.62 -2.83
N ALA A 423 -26.56 -18.44 -2.66
CA ALA A 423 -27.62 -18.19 -1.68
C ALA A 423 -27.11 -18.35 -0.24
N GLY A 424 -27.64 -17.53 0.68
CA GLY A 424 -27.28 -17.56 2.09
C GLY A 424 -25.95 -16.90 2.45
N GLU A 425 -25.15 -16.49 1.47
CA GLU A 425 -23.88 -15.81 1.66
C GLU A 425 -24.00 -14.33 1.33
N PHE A 426 -23.14 -13.49 1.94
CA PHE A 426 -23.09 -12.05 1.70
C PHE A 426 -22.13 -11.75 0.55
N HIS A 427 -22.66 -11.28 -0.58
CA HIS A 427 -21.87 -10.90 -1.75
C HIS A 427 -22.29 -9.56 -2.31
N LYS A 428 -21.29 -8.73 -2.63
CA LYS A 428 -21.47 -7.42 -3.30
C LYS A 428 -20.35 -7.14 -4.29
N ASN A 429 -20.65 -6.29 -5.27
CA ASN A 429 -19.66 -5.54 -6.06
C ASN A 429 -18.78 -6.38 -6.99
N TRP A 430 -19.32 -7.45 -7.57
CA TRP A 430 -18.63 -8.20 -8.60
C TRP A 430 -18.61 -7.44 -9.92
N VAL A 431 -17.50 -7.54 -10.66
CA VAL A 431 -17.31 -6.88 -11.94
C VAL A 431 -16.89 -7.85 -13.03
N LEU A 432 -17.39 -7.64 -14.26
CA LEU A 432 -16.97 -8.39 -15.44
C LEU A 432 -15.74 -7.73 -16.08
N PHE A 433 -14.85 -8.54 -16.62
CA PHE A 433 -13.83 -8.06 -17.54
C PHE A 433 -14.46 -7.80 -18.92
N PRO A 434 -14.11 -6.69 -19.61
CA PRO A 434 -14.72 -6.32 -20.89
C PRO A 434 -14.25 -7.19 -22.08
N GLN A 435 -13.33 -8.11 -21.85
CA GLN A 435 -12.81 -9.02 -22.87
C GLN A 435 -12.55 -10.40 -22.25
N LYS A 436 -12.62 -11.44 -23.08
CA LYS A 436 -12.21 -12.78 -22.70
C LYS A 436 -10.71 -12.82 -22.35
N ILE A 437 -10.38 -13.51 -21.26
CA ILE A 437 -9.00 -13.76 -20.80
C ILE A 437 -8.73 -15.24 -21.04
N ASN A 438 -7.71 -15.54 -21.85
CA ASN A 438 -7.38 -16.91 -22.25
C ASN A 438 -8.61 -17.66 -22.84
N GLY A 439 -9.44 -16.95 -23.62
CA GLY A 439 -10.62 -17.50 -24.29
C GLY A 439 -11.87 -17.63 -23.42
N LYS A 440 -11.83 -17.25 -22.13
CA LYS A 440 -12.95 -17.35 -21.19
C LYS A 440 -13.43 -15.98 -20.72
N TYR A 441 -14.71 -15.84 -20.42
CA TYR A 441 -15.23 -14.71 -19.68
C TYR A 441 -14.75 -14.76 -18.23
N ALA A 442 -14.49 -13.60 -17.63
CA ALA A 442 -13.93 -13.50 -16.31
C ALA A 442 -14.73 -12.54 -15.41
N VAL A 443 -14.96 -12.95 -14.17
CA VAL A 443 -15.63 -12.16 -13.13
C VAL A 443 -14.64 -11.96 -11.98
N LEU A 444 -14.31 -10.72 -11.68
CA LEU A 444 -13.56 -10.38 -10.46
C LEU A 444 -14.57 -10.27 -9.31
N HIS A 445 -14.48 -11.20 -8.36
CA HIS A 445 -15.47 -11.31 -7.26
C HIS A 445 -14.90 -11.05 -5.87
N ALA A 446 -13.57 -11.02 -5.72
CA ALA A 446 -12.92 -10.58 -4.48
C ALA A 446 -11.53 -9.99 -4.76
N ILE A 447 -11.11 -9.09 -3.87
CA ILE A 447 -9.76 -8.51 -3.84
C ILE A 447 -9.04 -8.95 -2.57
N LEU A 448 -9.78 -9.18 -1.49
CA LEU A 448 -9.28 -9.64 -0.20
C LEU A 448 -9.94 -10.99 0.14
N PRO A 449 -9.21 -11.98 0.67
CA PRO A 449 -7.78 -12.00 1.06
C PRO A 449 -6.81 -12.09 -0.10
N LYS A 450 -7.28 -12.45 -1.28
CA LYS A 450 -6.55 -12.53 -2.55
C LYS A 450 -7.41 -12.01 -3.68
N ILE A 451 -6.79 -11.66 -4.80
CA ILE A 451 -7.53 -11.43 -6.05
C ILE A 451 -8.17 -12.75 -6.46
N ALA A 452 -9.49 -12.77 -6.55
CA ALA A 452 -10.23 -13.97 -6.95
C ALA A 452 -11.08 -13.68 -8.19
N ILE A 453 -10.85 -14.51 -9.22
CA ILE A 453 -11.49 -14.40 -10.52
C ILE A 453 -12.11 -15.74 -10.87
N HIS A 454 -13.37 -15.70 -11.23
CA HIS A 454 -14.10 -16.85 -11.73
C HIS A 454 -14.15 -16.80 -13.26
N TYR A 455 -13.89 -17.95 -13.92
CA TYR A 455 -13.82 -18.07 -15.37
C TYR A 455 -14.91 -19.01 -15.89
N VAL A 456 -15.67 -18.55 -16.91
CA VAL A 456 -16.68 -19.33 -17.59
C VAL A 456 -16.49 -19.28 -19.11
N ASN A 457 -16.94 -20.30 -19.84
CA ASN A 457 -16.88 -20.28 -21.30
C ASN A 457 -17.97 -19.38 -21.87
N GLU A 458 -19.18 -19.42 -21.28
CA GLU A 458 -20.33 -18.59 -21.63
C GLU A 458 -20.90 -17.91 -20.37
N LEU A 459 -21.35 -16.65 -20.50
CA LEU A 459 -21.90 -15.88 -19.37
C LEU A 459 -23.19 -16.50 -18.78
N SER A 460 -23.91 -17.29 -19.56
CA SER A 460 -25.09 -18.03 -19.10
C SER A 460 -24.76 -19.10 -18.04
N GLU A 461 -23.51 -19.57 -17.98
CA GLU A 461 -23.04 -20.53 -16.97
C GLU A 461 -23.03 -19.93 -15.57
N LEU A 462 -22.92 -18.58 -15.45
CA LEU A 462 -22.94 -17.88 -14.16
C LEU A 462 -24.26 -18.04 -13.40
N LYS A 463 -25.34 -18.38 -14.09
CA LYS A 463 -26.70 -18.46 -13.52
C LYS A 463 -26.84 -19.53 -12.47
N ASN A 464 -26.11 -20.42 -12.19
CA ASN A 464 -26.26 -21.44 -11.15
C ASN A 464 -24.91 -21.97 -10.71
N GLU A 465 -23.90 -21.10 -10.73
CA GLU A 465 -22.54 -21.52 -10.40
C GLU A 465 -22.40 -21.72 -8.88
N PRO A 466 -22.53 -22.97 -8.38
CA PRO A 466 -22.42 -23.24 -6.95
C PRO A 466 -20.96 -23.22 -6.47
N ASN A 467 -20.00 -23.15 -7.41
CA ASN A 467 -18.58 -23.37 -7.13
C ASN A 467 -17.76 -22.09 -7.05
N ILE A 468 -18.38 -20.90 -7.17
CA ILE A 468 -17.63 -19.65 -6.94
C ILE A 468 -17.12 -19.68 -5.51
N GLU A 469 -15.79 -19.62 -5.37
CA GLU A 469 -15.15 -19.55 -4.06
C GLU A 469 -15.70 -18.37 -3.26
N SER A 470 -16.13 -18.63 -2.03
CA SER A 470 -16.63 -17.58 -1.14
C SER A 470 -15.60 -17.27 -0.08
N PHE A 471 -15.45 -15.99 0.23
CA PHE A 471 -14.59 -15.51 1.29
C PHE A 471 -15.43 -14.89 2.39
N ASP A 472 -15.45 -15.52 3.56
CA ASP A 472 -16.05 -14.93 4.76
C ASP A 472 -15.19 -13.76 5.23
N HIS A 473 -15.63 -12.54 4.92
CA HIS A 473 -14.93 -11.32 5.31
C HIS A 473 -14.63 -11.23 6.82
N LYS A 474 -15.42 -11.89 7.67
CA LYS A 474 -15.19 -11.89 9.13
C LYS A 474 -13.94 -12.68 9.52
N LYS A 475 -13.60 -13.74 8.79
CA LYS A 475 -12.41 -14.56 9.07
C LYS A 475 -11.10 -13.87 8.73
N TYR A 476 -11.12 -12.88 7.83
CA TYR A 476 -9.92 -12.15 7.39
C TYR A 476 -9.70 -10.83 8.13
N TRP A 477 -10.50 -10.57 9.13
CA TRP A 477 -10.41 -9.40 10.01
C TRP A 477 -9.52 -9.67 11.24
N THR A 478 -8.49 -10.47 11.13
CA THR A 478 -7.58 -10.75 12.22
C THR A 478 -6.43 -9.76 12.26
N PRO A 479 -5.89 -9.44 13.46
CA PRO A 479 -4.73 -8.55 13.63
C PRO A 479 -3.52 -8.92 12.78
N ALA A 480 -3.33 -10.21 12.47
CA ALA A 480 -2.23 -10.72 11.64
C ALA A 480 -2.23 -10.20 10.19
N HIS A 481 -3.35 -9.67 9.70
CA HIS A 481 -3.45 -9.07 8.36
C HIS A 481 -3.51 -7.54 8.39
N ILE A 482 -3.26 -6.92 9.53
CA ILE A 482 -3.27 -5.47 9.68
C ILE A 482 -2.02 -4.90 9.02
N ARG A 483 -2.17 -4.42 7.81
CA ARG A 483 -1.18 -3.56 7.18
C ARG A 483 -1.32 -2.15 7.76
N PHE A 484 -0.22 -1.50 8.11
CA PHE A 484 -0.20 -0.08 8.48
C PHE A 484 -0.24 0.81 7.23
N THR A 485 -1.22 0.56 6.36
CA THR A 485 -1.41 1.29 5.12
C THR A 485 -2.80 1.91 5.12
N TRP A 486 -2.98 2.99 4.36
CA TRP A 486 -4.26 3.68 4.20
C TRP A 486 -5.39 2.74 3.73
N ASP A 487 -5.04 1.60 3.11
CA ASP A 487 -5.93 0.56 2.62
C ASP A 487 -5.85 -0.72 3.48
N SER A 488 -5.66 -0.54 4.78
CA SER A 488 -5.60 -1.65 5.73
C SER A 488 -6.85 -2.54 5.71
N TYR A 489 -7.97 -2.00 5.25
CA TYR A 489 -9.20 -2.73 5.03
C TYR A 489 -9.73 -2.51 3.60
N VAL A 490 -9.45 -3.43 2.69
CA VAL A 490 -9.97 -3.40 1.33
C VAL A 490 -11.41 -3.93 1.31
N LYS A 491 -12.33 -3.17 0.71
CA LYS A 491 -13.76 -3.52 0.64
C LYS A 491 -14.08 -4.34 -0.61
N SER A 492 -13.84 -3.77 -1.79
CA SER A 492 -14.35 -4.37 -3.04
C SER A 492 -13.77 -3.68 -4.28
N PRO A 493 -13.90 -4.31 -5.46
CA PRO A 493 -13.73 -3.61 -6.73
C PRO A 493 -14.67 -2.40 -6.84
N GLY A 494 -14.21 -1.38 -7.53
CA GLY A 494 -14.99 -0.22 -7.95
C GLY A 494 -15.63 -0.42 -9.31
N ALA A 495 -15.17 0.36 -10.31
CA ALA A 495 -15.55 0.21 -11.71
C ALA A 495 -15.04 -1.10 -12.32
N PRO A 496 -15.68 -1.61 -13.41
CA PRO A 496 -15.15 -2.70 -14.21
C PRO A 496 -13.70 -2.43 -14.67
N PRO A 497 -12.86 -3.48 -14.82
CA PRO A 497 -11.47 -3.34 -15.23
C PRO A 497 -11.30 -2.65 -16.59
N ILE A 498 -10.36 -1.73 -16.68
CA ILE A 498 -10.01 -1.04 -17.93
C ILE A 498 -8.72 -1.67 -18.48
N LYS A 499 -8.76 -2.10 -19.75
CA LYS A 499 -7.55 -2.62 -20.40
C LYS A 499 -6.58 -1.49 -20.74
N THR A 500 -5.34 -1.64 -20.33
CA THR A 500 -4.25 -0.71 -20.67
C THR A 500 -3.06 -1.46 -21.28
N PRO A 501 -2.10 -0.80 -21.92
CA PRO A 501 -0.88 -1.45 -22.39
C PRO A 501 -0.06 -2.14 -21.30
N PHE A 502 -0.27 -1.75 -20.03
CA PHE A 502 0.55 -2.18 -18.90
C PHE A 502 -0.16 -3.18 -17.96
N GLY A 503 -1.43 -3.49 -18.22
CA GLY A 503 -2.23 -4.38 -17.39
C GLY A 503 -3.70 -3.96 -17.34
N TRP A 504 -4.50 -4.72 -16.59
CA TRP A 504 -5.88 -4.34 -16.27
C TRP A 504 -5.87 -3.31 -15.14
N LEU A 505 -6.29 -2.08 -15.43
CA LEU A 505 -6.48 -1.05 -14.40
C LEU A 505 -7.77 -1.35 -13.64
N VAL A 506 -7.64 -1.57 -12.35
CA VAL A 506 -8.76 -1.85 -11.43
C VAL A 506 -8.75 -0.81 -10.31
N PHE A 507 -9.88 -0.14 -10.12
CA PHE A 507 -10.14 0.68 -8.95
C PHE A 507 -10.72 -0.16 -7.82
N TYR A 508 -10.39 0.17 -6.57
CA TYR A 508 -10.91 -0.54 -5.40
C TYR A 508 -11.16 0.41 -4.23
N HIS A 509 -12.17 0.06 -3.43
CA HIS A 509 -12.51 0.81 -2.23
C HIS A 509 -11.74 0.25 -1.03
N ALA A 510 -11.25 1.15 -0.20
CA ALA A 510 -10.58 0.79 1.04
C ALA A 510 -10.79 1.82 2.14
N LEU A 511 -10.52 1.37 3.36
CA LEU A 511 -10.58 2.15 4.59
C LEU A 511 -9.24 2.06 5.30
N ASP A 512 -8.86 3.16 5.93
CA ASP A 512 -7.82 3.15 6.95
C ASP A 512 -8.42 2.68 8.28
N ARG A 513 -7.70 1.81 9.00
CA ARG A 513 -8.15 1.36 10.33
C ARG A 513 -8.28 2.50 11.35
N LEU A 514 -7.60 3.61 11.15
CA LEU A 514 -7.70 4.80 12.00
C LEU A 514 -8.82 5.75 11.58
N GLU A 515 -9.34 5.59 10.33
CA GLU A 515 -10.36 6.42 9.74
C GLU A 515 -11.48 5.58 9.10
N PHE A 516 -12.07 4.64 9.85
CA PHE A 516 -13.12 3.73 9.35
C PHE A 516 -14.34 4.41 8.73
N HIS A 517 -14.54 5.68 9.01
CA HIS A 517 -15.61 6.48 8.43
C HIS A 517 -15.27 7.02 7.04
N LYS A 518 -13.99 6.98 6.62
CA LYS A 518 -13.56 7.49 5.32
C LYS A 518 -13.35 6.35 4.32
N TYR A 519 -14.22 6.26 3.33
CA TYR A 519 -14.04 5.40 2.18
C TYR A 519 -13.17 6.11 1.15
N LYS A 520 -12.04 5.51 0.81
CA LYS A 520 -11.05 6.02 -0.14
C LYS A 520 -10.99 5.10 -1.35
N LEU A 521 -10.57 5.63 -2.49
CA LEU A 521 -10.37 4.87 -3.72
C LEU A 521 -8.89 4.63 -3.96
N GLY A 522 -8.52 3.39 -4.24
CA GLY A 522 -7.20 2.99 -4.71
C GLY A 522 -7.24 2.47 -6.14
N ALA A 523 -6.07 2.26 -6.72
CA ALA A 523 -5.91 1.68 -8.04
C ALA A 523 -4.82 0.60 -8.04
N MET A 524 -4.99 -0.40 -8.90
CA MET A 524 -4.00 -1.43 -9.16
C MET A 524 -3.97 -1.81 -10.64
N LEU A 525 -2.82 -2.28 -11.11
CA LEU A 525 -2.68 -2.93 -12.40
C LEU A 525 -2.54 -4.44 -12.19
N LEU A 526 -3.40 -5.22 -12.82
CA LEU A 526 -3.34 -6.67 -12.82
C LEU A 526 -2.74 -7.17 -14.15
N ASP A 527 -2.08 -8.32 -14.14
CA ASP A 527 -1.49 -8.91 -15.34
C ASP A 527 -2.58 -9.20 -16.39
N LEU A 528 -2.30 -8.93 -17.66
CA LEU A 528 -3.28 -9.10 -18.74
C LEU A 528 -3.68 -10.56 -18.98
N LYS A 529 -2.78 -11.51 -18.73
CA LYS A 529 -3.00 -12.95 -18.97
C LYS A 529 -3.40 -13.71 -17.71
N ASP A 530 -2.86 -13.25 -16.56
CA ASP A 530 -3.17 -13.80 -15.24
C ASP A 530 -3.57 -12.65 -14.28
N PRO A 531 -4.80 -12.15 -14.35
CA PRO A 531 -5.22 -11.02 -13.54
C PRO A 531 -5.38 -11.33 -12.03
N ALA A 532 -5.11 -12.55 -11.59
CA ALA A 532 -4.89 -12.81 -10.17
C ALA A 532 -3.56 -12.24 -9.66
N LYS A 533 -2.63 -11.92 -10.58
CA LYS A 533 -1.34 -11.32 -10.28
C LYS A 533 -1.43 -9.80 -10.29
N VAL A 534 -1.16 -9.18 -9.15
CA VAL A 534 -1.02 -7.73 -9.02
C VAL A 534 0.37 -7.32 -9.49
N LEU A 535 0.45 -6.48 -10.53
CA LEU A 535 1.71 -5.92 -11.03
C LEU A 535 2.09 -4.65 -10.26
N TYR A 536 1.09 -3.78 -10.03
CA TYR A 536 1.26 -2.47 -9.41
C TYR A 536 0.03 -2.13 -8.58
N ARG A 537 0.24 -1.39 -7.47
CA ARG A 537 -0.84 -0.93 -6.59
C ARG A 537 -0.50 0.46 -6.05
N SER A 538 -1.48 1.33 -5.97
CA SER A 538 -1.29 2.67 -5.44
C SER A 538 -0.89 2.65 -3.96
N ILE A 539 0.16 3.40 -3.63
CA ILE A 539 0.69 3.50 -2.26
C ILE A 539 -0.08 4.51 -1.40
N LYS A 540 -0.85 5.38 -2.05
CA LYS A 540 -1.78 6.34 -1.45
C LYS A 540 -3.14 6.21 -2.10
N PRO A 541 -4.22 6.73 -1.48
CA PRO A 541 -5.50 6.86 -2.17
C PRO A 541 -5.32 7.65 -3.46
N VAL A 542 -5.96 7.21 -4.53
CA VAL A 542 -6.00 7.98 -5.79
C VAL A 542 -7.10 9.05 -5.73
N ILE A 543 -8.15 8.80 -4.94
CA ILE A 543 -9.17 9.78 -4.56
C ILE A 543 -9.54 9.53 -3.10
N GLU A 544 -9.61 10.60 -2.30
CA GLU A 544 -10.08 10.55 -0.91
C GLU A 544 -11.03 11.71 -0.61
N PRO A 545 -11.91 11.60 0.40
CA PRO A 545 -12.84 12.66 0.74
C PRO A 545 -12.10 13.93 1.18
N THR A 546 -12.35 15.06 0.50
CA THR A 546 -11.80 16.38 0.81
C THR A 546 -12.83 17.47 0.66
N GLU A 547 -13.83 17.26 -0.19
CA GLU A 547 -14.80 18.28 -0.56
C GLU A 547 -16.04 18.22 0.33
N LYS A 548 -16.71 19.37 0.49
CA LYS A 548 -17.89 19.52 1.31
C LYS A 548 -19.00 18.52 0.96
N TYR A 549 -19.29 18.31 -0.33
CA TYR A 549 -20.31 17.38 -0.81
C TYR A 549 -19.95 15.89 -0.58
N GLU A 550 -18.74 15.59 -0.15
CA GLU A 550 -18.30 14.24 0.24
C GLU A 550 -18.49 13.97 1.75
N TYR A 551 -18.80 15.02 2.51
CA TYR A 551 -19.07 14.94 3.95
C TYR A 551 -20.53 15.29 4.30
N GLU A 552 -21.17 16.14 3.52
CA GLU A 552 -22.55 16.56 3.74
C GLU A 552 -23.52 15.67 2.96
N GLY A 553 -24.07 14.66 3.60
CA GLY A 553 -25.00 13.71 3.00
C GLY A 553 -25.38 12.59 3.96
N HIS A 554 -25.95 11.52 3.44
CA HIS A 554 -26.42 10.39 4.24
C HIS A 554 -25.29 9.62 4.92
N LYS A 555 -24.09 9.64 4.32
CA LYS A 555 -22.92 8.98 4.88
C LYS A 555 -21.65 9.81 4.62
N GLY A 556 -21.35 10.72 5.51
CA GLY A 556 -20.19 11.61 5.40
C GLY A 556 -18.85 10.87 5.34
N GLY A 557 -17.91 11.38 4.53
CA GLY A 557 -16.58 10.80 4.34
C GLY A 557 -16.54 9.62 3.37
N VAL A 558 -17.54 9.49 2.48
CA VAL A 558 -17.61 8.37 1.53
C VAL A 558 -17.38 8.84 0.10
N ILE A 559 -16.42 8.21 -0.57
CA ILE A 559 -16.22 8.18 -2.01
C ILE A 559 -16.45 6.76 -2.50
N TYR A 560 -17.43 6.55 -3.38
CA TYR A 560 -17.77 5.22 -3.87
C TYR A 560 -17.97 5.18 -5.38
N SER A 561 -16.99 4.60 -6.10
CA SER A 561 -16.99 4.52 -7.57
C SER A 561 -17.53 3.18 -8.07
N CYS A 562 -18.46 3.22 -9.02
CA CYS A 562 -18.93 2.06 -9.77
C CYS A 562 -18.69 2.19 -11.27
N GLY A 563 -18.22 3.35 -11.75
CA GLY A 563 -18.02 3.65 -13.15
C GLY A 563 -16.71 4.41 -13.42
N ALA A 564 -16.03 4.01 -14.48
CA ALA A 564 -14.91 4.74 -15.04
C ALA A 564 -14.89 4.56 -16.56
N ALA A 565 -14.41 5.56 -17.27
CA ALA A 565 -14.29 5.53 -18.71
C ALA A 565 -13.00 6.21 -19.17
N VAL A 566 -12.48 5.79 -20.32
CA VAL A 566 -11.33 6.41 -20.97
C VAL A 566 -11.74 6.88 -22.36
N VAL A 567 -11.51 8.15 -22.65
CA VAL A 567 -11.76 8.76 -23.95
C VAL A 567 -10.50 9.49 -24.40
N GLY A 568 -9.88 9.01 -25.48
CA GLY A 568 -8.56 9.49 -25.86
C GLY A 568 -7.52 9.17 -24.78
N ASN A 569 -6.87 10.20 -24.22
CA ASN A 569 -5.94 10.08 -23.09
C ASN A 569 -6.56 10.54 -21.76
N GLU A 570 -7.86 10.82 -21.73
CA GLU A 570 -8.52 11.26 -20.50
C GLU A 570 -9.21 10.10 -19.79
N LEU A 571 -8.93 9.96 -18.51
CA LEU A 571 -9.53 9.00 -17.59
C LEU A 571 -10.56 9.74 -16.73
N TYR A 572 -11.80 9.27 -16.78
CA TYR A 572 -12.92 9.76 -15.97
C TYR A 572 -13.25 8.70 -14.93
N VAL A 573 -13.33 9.09 -13.67
CA VAL A 573 -13.79 8.25 -12.56
C VAL A 573 -15.01 8.89 -11.94
N TYR A 574 -16.16 8.24 -12.11
CA TYR A 574 -17.44 8.67 -11.55
C TYR A 574 -17.63 8.02 -10.18
N TYR A 575 -18.09 8.80 -9.21
CA TYR A 575 -18.25 8.32 -7.83
C TYR A 575 -19.46 8.94 -7.12
N GLY A 576 -19.96 8.25 -6.11
CA GLY A 576 -20.92 8.77 -5.15
C GLY A 576 -20.19 9.54 -4.05
N GLY A 577 -20.63 10.76 -3.76
CA GLY A 577 -20.19 11.57 -2.63
C GLY A 577 -21.19 11.48 -1.49
N ALA A 578 -20.70 11.16 -0.27
CA ALA A 578 -21.49 11.05 0.96
C ALA A 578 -22.78 10.21 0.84
N ASP A 579 -22.79 9.18 -0.05
CA ASP A 579 -23.96 8.37 -0.41
C ASP A 579 -25.21 9.23 -0.79
N THR A 580 -25.00 10.38 -1.44
CA THR A 580 -26.08 11.35 -1.71
C THR A 580 -26.02 11.94 -3.11
N VAL A 581 -24.83 12.18 -3.67
CA VAL A 581 -24.65 12.86 -4.95
C VAL A 581 -23.72 12.09 -5.89
N VAL A 582 -23.81 12.34 -7.21
CA VAL A 582 -22.85 11.85 -8.20
C VAL A 582 -21.82 12.91 -8.51
N CYS A 583 -20.57 12.50 -8.51
CA CYS A 583 -19.41 13.34 -8.80
C CYS A 583 -18.51 12.69 -9.85
N VAL A 584 -17.61 13.45 -10.43
CA VAL A 584 -16.57 12.98 -11.35
C VAL A 584 -15.22 13.59 -11.01
N ALA A 585 -14.17 12.77 -11.18
CA ALA A 585 -12.78 13.20 -11.13
C ALA A 585 -12.06 12.74 -12.40
N THR A 586 -11.13 13.55 -12.89
CA THR A 586 -10.42 13.30 -14.15
C THR A 586 -8.90 13.27 -13.96
N ALA A 587 -8.22 12.53 -14.82
CA ALA A 587 -6.77 12.50 -14.91
C ALA A 587 -6.33 12.21 -16.35
N LEU A 588 -5.10 12.58 -16.71
CA LEU A 588 -4.47 12.08 -17.94
C LEU A 588 -4.02 10.64 -17.71
N LEU A 589 -4.52 9.71 -18.53
CA LEU A 589 -4.33 8.26 -18.35
C LEU A 589 -2.84 7.87 -18.35
N ASP A 590 -2.06 8.39 -19.30
CA ASP A 590 -0.62 8.11 -19.41
C ASP A 590 0.12 8.54 -18.13
N GLN A 591 -0.12 9.74 -17.64
CA GLN A 591 0.48 10.26 -16.42
C GLN A 591 0.03 9.45 -15.19
N PHE A 592 -1.25 9.10 -15.11
CA PHE A 592 -1.78 8.27 -14.04
C PHE A 592 -1.12 6.89 -14.00
N LEU A 593 -0.99 6.23 -15.17
CA LEU A 593 -0.35 4.93 -15.28
C LEU A 593 1.16 5.00 -14.97
N ASP A 594 1.85 6.06 -15.36
CA ASP A 594 3.25 6.28 -15.02
C ASP A 594 3.44 6.45 -13.51
N HIS A 595 2.59 7.24 -12.85
CA HIS A 595 2.61 7.35 -11.40
C HIS A 595 2.37 6.00 -10.70
N LEU A 596 1.37 5.25 -11.15
CA LEU A 596 1.04 3.95 -10.57
C LEU A 596 2.18 2.94 -10.73
N ARG A 597 2.92 2.98 -11.83
CA ARG A 597 4.02 2.05 -12.14
C ARG A 597 5.34 2.39 -11.47
N TYR A 598 5.68 3.67 -11.37
CA TYR A 598 7.02 4.11 -10.94
C TYR A 598 7.11 4.51 -9.47
N ARG A 599 6.01 4.48 -8.71
CA ARG A 599 5.99 4.73 -7.27
C ARG A 599 5.76 3.48 -6.44
N GLN A 600 6.10 2.33 -6.99
CA GLN A 600 6.05 1.07 -6.24
C GLN A 600 7.20 0.99 -5.26
N ASP A 601 6.86 0.52 -4.07
CA ASP A 601 7.84 0.15 -3.07
C ASP A 601 8.33 -1.27 -3.32
N ALA A 602 9.65 -1.42 -3.28
CA ALA A 602 10.27 -2.73 -3.31
C ALA A 602 9.95 -3.50 -2.02
N THR A 603 9.62 -4.76 -2.14
CA THR A 603 9.44 -5.64 -1.00
C THR A 603 10.65 -6.55 -0.84
N LEU A 604 11.12 -6.71 0.41
CA LEU A 604 12.16 -7.67 0.75
C LEU A 604 11.57 -9.08 0.84
N GLN A 605 12.27 -10.06 0.29
CA GLN A 605 11.88 -11.47 0.33
C GLN A 605 12.88 -12.27 1.17
N PRO A 606 12.44 -13.24 1.97
CA PRO A 606 13.35 -14.11 2.71
C PRO A 606 14.18 -14.96 1.74
N VAL A 607 15.49 -15.01 1.93
CA VAL A 607 16.41 -15.80 1.10
C VAL A 607 16.80 -17.10 1.80
N SER A 608 17.12 -17.03 3.07
CA SER A 608 17.45 -18.22 3.86
C SER A 608 17.33 -17.95 5.36
N VAL A 609 17.00 -18.99 6.09
CA VAL A 609 17.11 -19.06 7.55
C VAL A 609 18.23 -20.05 7.83
N ARG A 610 19.38 -19.60 8.38
CA ARG A 610 20.49 -20.48 8.74
C ARG A 610 21.00 -20.17 10.14
N SER A 611 21.23 -21.23 10.90
CA SER A 611 22.03 -21.18 12.13
C SER A 611 23.51 -21.34 11.77
N ILE A 612 24.36 -20.52 12.32
CA ILE A 612 25.83 -20.65 12.21
C ILE A 612 26.37 -21.51 13.33
#